data_863c50227d94d1c7c9f9ea4f890db7fa
#
_entry.id   863c50227d94d1c7c9f9ea4f890db7fa
#
_cell.length_a   1.000
_cell.length_b   1.000
_cell.length_c   1.000
_cell.angle_alpha   90.00
_cell.angle_beta   90.00
_cell.angle_gamma   90.00
#
_symmetry.space_group_name_H-M   'P 1'
#
loop_
_entity.id
_entity.type
_entity.pdbx_description
1 polymer ?
#
loop_
_entity_poly.entity_id
_entity_poly.type
_entity_poly.pdbx_seq_one_letter_code
_entity_poly.pdbx_strand_id
1 'polypeptide(L)'
;RHPLRMLFHGLGTQAGLGGGSSDAASTLLALNKLWRTRLSRQELTAIGLQLGADVPFFLLGDNAWVEGIGEQLTAIDYPPTPFMLLKPPVGLSTIQIFKDPNLKRDTKPATIAGFAEIENEHKHLFGRNDLQPVAETHCPDIRHCVDLLKGYQPSARMTGSGSTVFAPWFLNHDLQAIPSNWYHLRCMSLKNHPLKHWAD
;
A
#
# COMPACT_ATOMS: atom_id res chain seq x y z
N ARG A 1 -5.67 1.18 9.53
CA ARG A 1 -4.80 1.70 8.46
C ARG A 1 -3.55 0.83 8.40
N HIS A 2 -3.14 0.41 7.19
CA HIS A 2 -1.94 -0.40 7.02
C HIS A 2 -0.71 0.49 7.07
N PRO A 3 0.26 0.19 7.94
CA PRO A 3 1.52 0.93 7.97
C PRO A 3 2.42 0.65 6.77
N LEU A 4 2.12 -0.37 5.96
CA LEU A 4 2.97 -0.79 4.86
C LEU A 4 2.40 -0.29 3.54
N ARG A 5 3.13 0.60 2.85
CA ARG A 5 2.80 1.05 1.51
C ARG A 5 3.94 0.71 0.56
N MET A 6 3.57 0.15 -0.58
CA MET A 6 4.49 -0.30 -1.61
C MET A 6 4.15 0.35 -2.94
N LEU A 7 5.17 0.65 -3.73
CA LEU A 7 5.07 1.27 -5.05
C LEU A 7 4.88 0.21 -6.12
N PHE A 8 3.76 0.28 -6.84
CA PHE A 8 3.53 -0.55 -8.02
C PHE A 8 2.93 0.27 -9.16
N HIS A 9 3.62 0.33 -10.29
CA HIS A 9 3.09 0.81 -11.55
C HIS A 9 2.57 -0.35 -12.39
N GLY A 10 1.45 -0.15 -13.08
CA GLY A 10 0.96 -1.08 -14.11
C GLY A 10 -0.29 -1.88 -13.76
N LEU A 11 -0.81 -1.83 -12.52
CA LEU A 11 -2.04 -2.55 -12.15
C LEU A 11 -3.34 -1.74 -12.36
N GLY A 12 -3.27 -0.61 -13.07
CA GLY A 12 -4.42 0.24 -13.36
C GLY A 12 -4.91 1.08 -12.18
N THR A 13 -5.97 1.84 -12.41
CA THR A 13 -6.63 2.67 -11.38
C THR A 13 -7.41 1.80 -10.39
N GLN A 14 -7.68 2.34 -9.19
CA GLN A 14 -8.48 1.67 -8.14
C GLN A 14 -7.91 0.31 -7.68
N ALA A 15 -6.59 0.20 -7.64
CA ALA A 15 -5.90 -1.01 -7.19
C ALA A 15 -5.57 -1.03 -5.69
N GLY A 16 -5.75 0.06 -4.96
CA GLY A 16 -5.39 0.15 -3.53
C GLY A 16 -3.88 0.19 -3.26
N LEU A 17 -3.07 0.53 -4.27
CA LEU A 17 -1.59 0.52 -4.20
C LEU A 17 -0.97 1.92 -4.18
N GLY A 18 -1.78 2.99 -4.16
CA GLY A 18 -1.30 4.36 -4.08
C GLY A 18 -0.63 4.89 -5.35
N GLY A 19 -0.88 4.28 -6.52
CA GLY A 19 -0.23 4.67 -7.78
C GLY A 19 -0.38 6.16 -8.12
N GLY A 20 -1.60 6.71 -8.06
CA GLY A 20 -1.84 8.13 -8.32
C GLY A 20 -1.10 9.05 -7.34
N SER A 21 -1.00 8.66 -6.06
CA SER A 21 -0.24 9.42 -5.05
C SER A 21 1.27 9.34 -5.31
N SER A 22 1.76 8.19 -5.78
CA SER A 22 3.14 8.02 -6.22
C SER A 22 3.46 8.88 -7.43
N ASP A 23 2.55 8.95 -8.42
CA ASP A 23 2.72 9.79 -9.61
C ASP A 23 2.74 11.28 -9.24
N ALA A 24 1.85 11.71 -8.34
CA ALA A 24 1.82 13.08 -7.83
C ALA A 24 3.12 13.45 -7.12
N ALA A 25 3.62 12.58 -6.22
CA ALA A 25 4.88 12.80 -5.53
C ALA A 25 6.06 12.87 -6.50
N SER A 26 6.13 11.93 -7.45
CA SER A 26 7.16 11.90 -8.48
C SER A 26 7.16 13.17 -9.34
N THR A 27 5.96 13.66 -9.68
CA THR A 27 5.79 14.91 -10.44
C THR A 27 6.28 16.11 -9.64
N LEU A 28 5.92 16.22 -8.35
CA LEU A 28 6.41 17.29 -7.47
C LEU A 28 7.93 17.30 -7.38
N LEU A 29 8.55 16.14 -7.16
CA LEU A 29 10.01 15.99 -7.12
C LEU A 29 10.65 16.40 -8.45
N ALA A 30 10.09 15.95 -9.58
CA ALA A 30 10.59 16.27 -10.90
C ALA A 30 10.49 17.77 -11.20
N LEU A 31 9.35 18.42 -10.92
CA LEU A 31 9.16 19.84 -11.12
C LEU A 31 10.06 20.68 -10.23
N ASN A 32 10.23 20.31 -8.95
CA ASN A 32 11.17 20.96 -8.04
C ASN A 32 12.59 20.99 -8.63
N LYS A 33 13.04 19.85 -9.18
CA LYS A 33 14.36 19.74 -9.80
C LYS A 33 14.45 20.48 -11.13
N LEU A 34 13.50 20.31 -12.03
CA LEU A 34 13.50 20.92 -13.37
C LEU A 34 13.42 22.45 -13.32
N TRP A 35 12.56 22.99 -12.48
CA TRP A 35 12.36 24.42 -12.33
C TRP A 35 13.32 25.07 -11.33
N ARG A 36 14.16 24.26 -10.67
CA ARG A 36 15.12 24.72 -9.67
C ARG A 36 14.45 25.56 -8.57
N THR A 37 13.25 25.16 -8.14
CA THR A 37 12.49 25.89 -7.12
C THR A 37 13.13 25.79 -5.74
N ARG A 38 13.96 24.78 -5.51
CA ARG A 38 14.70 24.52 -4.24
C ARG A 38 13.77 24.38 -3.03
N LEU A 39 12.56 23.91 -3.25
CA LEU A 39 11.67 23.61 -2.14
C LEU A 39 12.24 22.44 -1.32
N SER A 40 12.23 22.62 -0.01
CA SER A 40 12.59 21.56 0.92
C SER A 40 11.58 20.41 0.88
N ARG A 41 11.98 19.24 1.38
CA ARG A 41 11.06 18.09 1.51
C ARG A 41 9.83 18.43 2.33
N GLN A 42 9.97 19.24 3.39
CA GLN A 42 8.86 19.67 4.21
C GLN A 42 7.85 20.53 3.42
N GLU A 43 8.31 21.47 2.61
CA GLU A 43 7.45 22.29 1.74
C GLU A 43 6.75 21.44 0.68
N LEU A 44 7.47 20.51 0.05
CA LEU A 44 6.88 19.56 -0.91
C LEU A 44 5.82 18.68 -0.23
N THR A 45 6.06 18.24 1.00
CA THR A 45 5.10 17.44 1.77
C THR A 45 3.84 18.22 2.07
N ALA A 46 3.94 19.51 2.43
CA ALA A 46 2.79 20.38 2.65
C ALA A 46 1.94 20.56 1.37
N ILE A 47 2.58 20.71 0.22
CA ILE A 47 1.89 20.74 -1.08
C ILE A 47 1.28 19.36 -1.37
N GLY A 48 2.03 18.30 -1.17
CA GLY A 48 1.59 16.92 -1.43
C GLY A 48 0.36 16.53 -0.63
N LEU A 49 0.25 16.98 0.63
CA LEU A 49 -0.90 16.71 1.48
C LEU A 49 -2.20 17.32 0.92
N GLN A 50 -2.12 18.46 0.23
CA GLN A 50 -3.27 19.07 -0.45
C GLN A 50 -3.74 18.27 -1.67
N LEU A 51 -2.84 17.51 -2.29
CA LEU A 51 -3.15 16.64 -3.44
C LEU A 51 -3.73 15.29 -3.01
N GLY A 52 -3.31 14.79 -1.86
CA GLY A 52 -3.83 13.55 -1.31
C GLY A 52 -3.10 13.07 -0.07
N ALA A 53 -3.82 12.39 0.81
CA ALA A 53 -3.33 11.92 2.10
C ALA A 53 -2.12 10.94 2.01
N ASP A 54 -1.96 10.28 0.87
CA ASP A 54 -0.89 9.32 0.65
C ASP A 54 0.36 9.93 -0.01
N VAL A 55 0.25 11.15 -0.59
CA VAL A 55 1.35 11.81 -1.29
C VAL A 55 2.55 12.08 -0.39
N PRO A 56 2.37 12.52 0.88
CA PRO A 56 3.47 12.69 1.83
C PRO A 56 4.34 11.45 2.02
N PHE A 57 3.73 10.26 2.07
CA PHE A 57 4.48 9.01 2.18
C PHE A 57 5.46 8.79 1.01
N PHE A 58 5.01 9.05 -0.22
CA PHE A 58 5.88 8.90 -1.40
C PHE A 58 6.95 9.98 -1.48
N LEU A 59 6.68 11.18 -0.96
CA LEU A 59 7.66 12.26 -0.83
C LEU A 59 8.72 11.98 0.24
N LEU A 60 8.34 11.31 1.35
CA LEU A 60 9.29 10.82 2.35
C LEU A 60 10.32 9.87 1.72
N GLY A 61 9.83 8.96 0.90
CA GLY A 61 10.66 8.05 0.13
C GLY A 61 11.26 6.88 0.91
N ASP A 62 10.84 6.65 2.15
CA ASP A 62 11.19 5.50 2.98
C ASP A 62 9.95 4.67 3.30
N ASN A 63 10.15 3.43 3.75
CA ASN A 63 9.09 2.72 4.42
C ASN A 63 8.74 3.46 5.70
N ALA A 64 7.45 3.62 5.99
CA ALA A 64 7.02 4.42 7.11
C ALA A 64 5.84 3.81 7.87
N TRP A 65 5.83 4.04 9.16
CA TRP A 65 4.65 3.96 10.00
C TRP A 65 3.83 5.22 9.77
N VAL A 66 2.54 5.05 9.48
CA VAL A 66 1.65 6.15 9.06
C VAL A 66 0.50 6.27 10.04
N GLU A 67 0.32 7.47 10.61
CA GLU A 67 -0.76 7.83 11.54
C GLU A 67 -1.54 9.05 11.04
N GLY A 68 -2.56 9.46 11.80
CA GLY A 68 -3.43 10.55 11.41
C GLY A 68 -4.27 10.21 10.18
N ILE A 69 -4.42 11.16 9.26
CA ILE A 69 -5.03 10.95 7.94
C ILE A 69 -4.01 10.48 6.89
N GLY A 70 -2.70 10.43 7.24
CA GLY A 70 -1.58 10.07 6.37
C GLY A 70 -0.40 11.03 6.47
N GLU A 71 -0.50 12.07 7.29
CA GLU A 71 0.48 13.14 7.45
C GLU A 71 1.56 12.85 8.49
N GLN A 72 1.27 11.98 9.47
CA GLN A 72 2.23 11.64 10.51
C GLN A 72 3.03 10.42 10.06
N LEU A 73 4.26 10.66 9.68
CA LEU A 73 5.14 9.65 9.09
C LEU A 73 6.35 9.44 9.97
N THR A 74 6.57 8.20 10.41
CA THR A 74 7.79 7.78 11.09
C THR A 74 8.48 6.74 10.24
N ALA A 75 9.70 7.04 9.78
CA ALA A 75 10.49 6.09 9.00
C ALA A 75 10.74 4.81 9.79
N ILE A 76 10.59 3.66 9.14
CA ILE A 76 10.85 2.35 9.72
C ILE A 76 11.81 1.56 8.84
N ASP A 77 12.61 0.71 9.46
CA ASP A 77 13.40 -0.26 8.72
C ASP A 77 12.54 -1.51 8.46
N TYR A 78 12.33 -1.76 7.18
CA TYR A 78 11.59 -2.92 6.72
C TYR A 78 12.41 -3.63 5.63
N PRO A 79 12.73 -4.92 5.81
CA PRO A 79 13.57 -5.63 4.87
C PRO A 79 12.87 -5.78 3.50
N PRO A 80 13.62 -5.73 2.40
CA PRO A 80 13.08 -6.08 1.09
C PRO A 80 12.42 -7.47 1.14
N THR A 81 11.15 -7.51 0.85
CA THR A 81 10.32 -8.71 0.96
C THR A 81 9.68 -9.01 -0.37
N PRO A 82 9.76 -10.27 -0.86
CA PRO A 82 9.04 -10.67 -2.06
C PRO A 82 7.54 -10.80 -1.78
N PHE A 83 6.72 -10.35 -2.73
CA PHE A 83 5.26 -10.41 -2.65
C PHE A 83 4.66 -10.99 -3.92
N MET A 84 3.54 -11.68 -3.74
CA MET A 84 2.58 -11.97 -4.78
C MET A 84 1.41 -11.00 -4.65
N LEU A 85 1.07 -10.36 -5.75
CA LEU A 85 -0.12 -9.53 -5.88
C LEU A 85 -1.14 -10.25 -6.75
N LEU A 86 -2.40 -10.15 -6.37
CA LEU A 86 -3.52 -10.71 -7.11
C LEU A 86 -4.65 -9.68 -7.15
N LYS A 87 -5.16 -9.35 -8.33
CA LYS A 87 -6.20 -8.34 -8.50
C LYS A 87 -7.28 -8.84 -9.46
N PRO A 88 -8.54 -8.90 -9.03
CA PRO A 88 -9.66 -9.14 -9.94
C PRO A 88 -9.82 -7.96 -10.91
N PRO A 89 -10.49 -8.14 -12.06
CA PRO A 89 -10.67 -7.09 -13.06
C PRO A 89 -11.56 -5.94 -12.59
N VAL A 90 -12.11 -6.04 -11.39
CA VAL A 90 -13.01 -5.04 -10.79
C VAL A 90 -12.23 -4.02 -9.98
N GLY A 91 -12.58 -2.74 -10.14
CA GLY A 91 -12.13 -1.65 -9.28
C GLY A 91 -13.19 -1.31 -8.24
N LEU A 92 -12.76 -0.85 -7.07
CA LEU A 92 -13.64 -0.38 -6.00
C LEU A 92 -13.52 1.13 -5.81
N SER A 93 -14.65 1.77 -5.57
CA SER A 93 -14.65 3.18 -5.17
C SER A 93 -14.21 3.31 -3.72
N THR A 94 -13.07 3.93 -3.50
CA THR A 94 -12.57 4.25 -2.15
C THR A 94 -13.62 4.99 -1.32
N ILE A 95 -14.36 5.92 -1.94
CA ILE A 95 -15.41 6.70 -1.27
C ILE A 95 -16.54 5.79 -0.78
N GLN A 96 -16.98 4.84 -1.60
CA GLN A 96 -18.03 3.89 -1.22
C GLN A 96 -17.61 3.02 -0.05
N ILE A 97 -16.40 2.48 -0.08
CA ILE A 97 -15.86 1.65 1.00
C ILE A 97 -15.79 2.45 2.32
N PHE A 98 -15.27 3.68 2.30
CA PHE A 98 -15.18 4.51 3.50
C PHE A 98 -16.54 4.99 4.03
N LYS A 99 -17.57 5.12 3.18
CA LYS A 99 -18.93 5.52 3.58
C LYS A 99 -19.82 4.34 4.00
N ASP A 100 -19.37 3.11 3.83
CA ASP A 100 -20.20 1.95 4.16
C ASP A 100 -20.54 1.91 5.66
N PRO A 101 -21.83 1.75 6.02
CA PRO A 101 -22.27 1.72 7.41
C PRO A 101 -21.73 0.51 8.20
N ASN A 102 -21.35 -0.57 7.52
CA ASN A 102 -20.80 -1.77 8.13
C ASN A 102 -19.28 -1.67 8.35
N LEU A 103 -18.66 -0.56 7.97
CA LEU A 103 -17.23 -0.37 8.20
C LEU A 103 -16.94 -0.26 9.69
N LYS A 104 -16.16 -1.21 10.19
CA LYS A 104 -15.68 -1.21 11.58
C LYS A 104 -14.70 -0.06 11.81
N ARG A 105 -15.01 0.84 12.77
CA ARG A 105 -14.22 2.03 13.07
C ARG A 105 -13.63 2.05 14.49
N ASP A 106 -14.00 1.07 15.30
CA ASP A 106 -13.65 0.92 16.71
C ASP A 106 -12.49 -0.06 16.97
N THR A 107 -11.77 -0.42 15.92
CA THR A 107 -10.56 -1.24 16.04
C THR A 107 -9.50 -0.51 16.85
N LYS A 108 -8.96 -1.18 17.87
CA LYS A 108 -7.84 -0.65 18.64
C LYS A 108 -6.67 -0.32 17.68
N PRO A 109 -6.11 0.89 17.75
CA PRO A 109 -4.96 1.25 16.95
C PRO A 109 -3.79 0.31 17.22
N ALA A 110 -3.10 -0.08 16.16
CA ALA A 110 -1.79 -0.69 16.28
C ALA A 110 -0.76 0.39 16.70
N THR A 111 0.30 -0.01 17.37
CA THR A 111 1.34 0.94 17.81
C THR A 111 2.67 0.64 17.12
N ILE A 112 3.46 1.68 16.88
CA ILE A 112 4.80 1.53 16.33
C ILE A 112 5.70 0.69 17.26
N ALA A 113 5.51 0.80 18.59
CA ALA A 113 6.24 -0.01 19.57
C ALA A 113 5.92 -1.50 19.37
N GLY A 114 4.63 -1.87 19.28
CA GLY A 114 4.25 -3.26 19.02
C GLY A 114 4.74 -3.80 17.68
N PHE A 115 4.86 -2.93 16.65
CA PHE A 115 5.49 -3.32 15.39
C PHE A 115 7.01 -3.50 15.54
N ALA A 116 7.68 -2.64 16.30
CA ALA A 116 9.13 -2.68 16.50
C ALA A 116 9.59 -3.94 17.26
N GLU A 117 8.75 -4.48 18.14
CA GLU A 117 9.02 -5.70 18.90
C GLU A 117 8.97 -6.97 18.03
N ILE A 118 8.39 -6.90 16.83
CA ILE A 118 8.31 -8.05 15.93
C ILE A 118 9.65 -8.24 15.23
N GLU A 119 10.13 -9.48 15.22
CA GLU A 119 11.32 -9.87 14.46
C GLU A 119 11.16 -9.56 12.97
N ASN A 120 12.25 -9.13 12.33
CA ASN A 120 12.23 -8.67 10.94
C ASN A 120 11.61 -9.69 9.97
N GLU A 121 11.84 -10.97 10.20
CA GLU A 121 11.29 -12.07 9.39
C GLU A 121 9.78 -12.23 9.53
N HIS A 122 9.18 -11.73 10.61
CA HIS A 122 7.74 -11.81 10.89
C HIS A 122 6.99 -10.49 10.67
N LYS A 123 7.68 -9.38 10.41
CA LYS A 123 7.04 -8.06 10.20
C LYS A 123 5.98 -8.06 9.09
N HIS A 124 6.13 -8.90 8.09
CA HIS A 124 5.16 -9.07 7.02
C HIS A 124 3.81 -9.65 7.46
N LEU A 125 3.76 -10.29 8.63
CA LEU A 125 2.52 -10.83 9.22
C LEU A 125 1.71 -9.76 9.96
N PHE A 126 2.33 -8.62 10.29
CA PHE A 126 1.72 -7.58 11.11
C PHE A 126 0.55 -6.88 10.42
N GLY A 127 -0.46 -6.58 11.22
CA GLY A 127 -1.58 -5.75 10.83
C GLY A 127 -2.70 -6.49 10.09
N ARG A 128 -3.82 -5.80 9.97
CA ARG A 128 -5.03 -6.24 9.26
C ARG A 128 -5.61 -5.07 8.49
N ASN A 129 -6.49 -5.33 7.54
CA ASN A 129 -7.20 -4.30 6.79
C ASN A 129 -8.68 -4.29 7.17
N ASP A 130 -9.12 -3.30 7.92
CA ASP A 130 -10.52 -3.17 8.36
C ASP A 130 -11.48 -2.80 7.20
N LEU A 131 -10.95 -2.36 6.06
CA LEU A 131 -11.74 -2.12 4.84
C LEU A 131 -12.05 -3.42 4.10
N GLN A 132 -11.26 -4.48 4.31
CA GLN A 132 -11.39 -5.72 3.55
C GLN A 132 -12.75 -6.40 3.68
N PRO A 133 -13.37 -6.57 4.87
CA PRO A 133 -14.69 -7.20 4.98
C PRO A 133 -15.77 -6.47 4.17
N VAL A 134 -15.74 -5.14 4.17
CA VAL A 134 -16.65 -4.32 3.37
C VAL A 134 -16.36 -4.48 1.89
N ALA A 135 -15.09 -4.42 1.49
CA ALA A 135 -14.69 -4.60 0.11
C ALA A 135 -15.12 -5.97 -0.45
N GLU A 136 -15.01 -7.04 0.34
CA GLU A 136 -15.45 -8.38 -0.02
C GLU A 136 -16.99 -8.46 -0.22
N THR A 137 -17.76 -7.64 0.49
CA THR A 137 -19.22 -7.55 0.29
C THR A 137 -19.55 -6.87 -1.04
N HIS A 138 -18.82 -5.81 -1.40
CA HIS A 138 -19.01 -5.09 -2.66
C HIS A 138 -18.43 -5.84 -3.87
N CYS A 139 -17.40 -6.66 -3.66
CA CYS A 139 -16.74 -7.43 -4.71
C CYS A 139 -16.32 -8.81 -4.17
N PRO A 140 -17.16 -9.85 -4.35
CA PRO A 140 -16.88 -11.21 -3.89
C PRO A 140 -15.57 -11.80 -4.44
N ASP A 141 -15.10 -11.36 -5.60
CA ASP A 141 -13.84 -11.80 -6.18
C ASP A 141 -12.63 -11.46 -5.29
N ILE A 142 -12.73 -10.41 -4.46
CA ILE A 142 -11.68 -10.10 -3.48
C ILE A 142 -11.53 -11.23 -2.46
N ARG A 143 -12.66 -11.78 -1.97
CA ARG A 143 -12.64 -12.95 -1.08
C ARG A 143 -11.97 -14.13 -1.76
N HIS A 144 -12.31 -14.41 -3.02
CA HIS A 144 -11.66 -15.49 -3.78
C HIS A 144 -10.14 -15.25 -3.91
N CYS A 145 -9.71 -14.01 -4.17
CA CYS A 145 -8.27 -13.66 -4.17
C CYS A 145 -7.61 -13.95 -2.81
N VAL A 146 -8.28 -13.55 -1.73
CA VAL A 146 -7.78 -13.77 -0.36
C VAL A 146 -7.69 -15.26 -0.05
N ASP A 147 -8.73 -16.03 -0.34
CA ASP A 147 -8.79 -17.47 -0.05
C ASP A 147 -7.73 -18.24 -0.87
N LEU A 148 -7.57 -17.88 -2.15
CA LEU A 148 -6.54 -18.46 -3.01
C LEU A 148 -5.14 -18.21 -2.46
N LEU A 149 -4.81 -16.95 -2.09
CA LEU A 149 -3.51 -16.64 -1.51
C LEU A 149 -3.31 -17.22 -0.12
N LYS A 150 -4.37 -17.29 0.72
CA LYS A 150 -4.31 -17.91 2.04
C LYS A 150 -4.00 -19.41 2.00
N GLY A 151 -4.35 -20.09 0.94
CA GLY A 151 -3.93 -21.49 0.72
C GLY A 151 -2.41 -21.67 0.68
N TYR A 152 -1.66 -20.61 0.38
CA TYR A 152 -0.19 -20.59 0.35
C TYR A 152 0.43 -19.80 1.50
N GLN A 153 -0.20 -18.68 1.87
CA GLN A 153 0.30 -17.73 2.87
C GLN A 153 -0.85 -17.21 3.74
N PRO A 154 -0.96 -17.66 4.99
CA PRO A 154 -2.07 -17.29 5.89
C PRO A 154 -2.23 -15.78 6.13
N SER A 155 -1.15 -15.00 5.93
CA SER A 155 -1.14 -13.54 6.09
C SER A 155 -1.71 -12.77 4.89
N ALA A 156 -2.21 -13.47 3.86
CA ALA A 156 -2.80 -12.84 2.69
C ALA A 156 -3.95 -11.89 3.05
N ARG A 157 -3.95 -10.71 2.46
CA ARG A 157 -4.95 -9.66 2.74
C ARG A 157 -5.01 -8.62 1.65
N MET A 158 -6.11 -7.87 1.63
CA MET A 158 -6.30 -6.74 0.72
C MET A 158 -5.42 -5.54 1.11
N THR A 159 -4.92 -4.79 0.13
CA THR A 159 -4.21 -3.53 0.34
C THR A 159 -5.11 -2.32 0.12
N GLY A 160 -4.97 -1.30 0.97
CA GLY A 160 -5.75 -0.06 0.90
C GLY A 160 -7.25 -0.31 0.85
N SER A 161 -7.97 0.39 0.00
CA SER A 161 -9.41 0.21 -0.25
C SER A 161 -9.71 -0.87 -1.30
N GLY A 162 -8.72 -1.61 -1.75
CA GLY A 162 -8.82 -2.68 -2.74
C GLY A 162 -8.66 -2.16 -4.18
N SER A 163 -8.80 -3.02 -5.13
CA SER A 163 -9.20 -4.45 -5.08
C SER A 163 -8.01 -5.43 -4.99
N THR A 164 -6.77 -4.95 -4.94
CA THR A 164 -5.58 -5.83 -4.90
C THR A 164 -5.45 -6.53 -3.56
N VAL A 165 -5.18 -7.83 -3.61
CA VAL A 165 -4.80 -8.67 -2.47
C VAL A 165 -3.32 -9.00 -2.60
N PHE A 166 -2.61 -9.08 -1.49
CA PHE A 166 -1.20 -9.41 -1.47
C PHE A 166 -0.85 -10.43 -0.38
N ALA A 167 0.24 -11.13 -0.61
CA ALA A 167 0.86 -12.00 0.38
C ALA A 167 2.38 -11.98 0.21
N PRO A 168 3.17 -12.15 1.28
CA PRO A 168 4.60 -12.46 1.14
C PRO A 168 4.75 -13.73 0.34
N TRP A 169 5.78 -13.78 -0.55
CA TRP A 169 5.90 -14.89 -1.49
C TRP A 169 7.33 -15.41 -1.55
N PHE A 170 7.66 -16.31 -0.67
CA PHE A 170 8.97 -16.96 -0.58
C PHE A 170 9.05 -18.27 -1.38
N LEU A 171 7.97 -18.62 -2.10
CA LEU A 171 7.89 -19.85 -2.86
C LEU A 171 8.58 -19.70 -4.23
N ASN A 172 9.19 -20.77 -4.71
CA ASN A 172 9.90 -20.81 -5.99
C ASN A 172 8.99 -21.08 -7.21
N HIS A 173 7.68 -21.25 -6.98
CA HIS A 173 6.70 -21.49 -8.03
C HIS A 173 5.65 -20.37 -8.05
N ASP A 174 4.97 -20.22 -9.17
CA ASP A 174 3.86 -19.29 -9.33
C ASP A 174 2.55 -19.87 -8.80
N LEU A 175 1.58 -18.99 -8.60
CA LEU A 175 0.21 -19.38 -8.28
C LEU A 175 -0.36 -20.27 -9.39
N GLN A 176 -1.08 -21.30 -8.96
CA GLN A 176 -1.82 -22.17 -9.87
C GLN A 176 -3.33 -21.77 -9.86
N ALA A 177 -4.02 -22.11 -10.94
CA ALA A 177 -5.47 -21.93 -11.07
C ALA A 177 -5.98 -20.49 -10.90
N ILE A 178 -5.21 -19.50 -11.38
CA ILE A 178 -5.67 -18.11 -11.43
C ILE A 178 -6.64 -17.95 -12.61
N PRO A 179 -7.83 -17.33 -12.42
CA PRO A 179 -8.70 -16.97 -13.53
C PRO A 179 -7.95 -16.09 -14.55
N SER A 180 -8.12 -16.39 -15.84
CA SER A 180 -7.35 -15.75 -16.93
C SER A 180 -7.57 -14.23 -17.06
N ASN A 181 -8.65 -13.71 -16.50
CA ASN A 181 -8.96 -12.28 -16.47
C ASN A 181 -8.48 -11.58 -15.20
N TRP A 182 -7.79 -12.28 -14.29
CA TRP A 182 -7.20 -11.66 -13.10
C TRP A 182 -5.76 -11.26 -13.36
N TYR A 183 -5.37 -10.11 -12.80
CA TYR A 183 -3.96 -9.68 -12.81
C TYR A 183 -3.21 -10.32 -11.65
N HIS A 184 -2.02 -10.82 -11.92
CA HIS A 184 -1.10 -11.29 -10.90
C HIS A 184 0.31 -10.82 -11.20
N LEU A 185 1.08 -10.56 -10.16
CA LEU A 185 2.44 -10.07 -10.28
C LEU A 185 3.28 -10.51 -9.08
N ARG A 186 4.44 -11.10 -9.35
CA ARG A 186 5.50 -11.25 -8.35
C ARG A 186 6.37 -10.00 -8.36
N CYS A 187 6.65 -9.48 -7.17
CA CYS A 187 7.40 -8.24 -7.03
C CYS A 187 8.20 -8.24 -5.72
N MET A 188 9.11 -7.31 -5.61
CA MET A 188 9.90 -7.07 -4.40
C MET A 188 9.53 -5.71 -3.82
N SER A 189 9.35 -5.62 -2.50
CA SER A 189 9.23 -4.31 -1.86
C SER A 189 10.53 -3.53 -2.00
N LEU A 190 10.41 -2.22 -2.17
CA LEU A 190 11.57 -1.33 -2.23
C LEU A 190 11.92 -0.85 -0.82
N LYS A 191 13.21 -0.72 -0.53
CA LYS A 191 13.68 -0.07 0.69
C LYS A 191 13.45 1.44 0.64
N ASN A 192 13.72 2.05 -0.53
CA ASN A 192 13.60 3.49 -0.73
C ASN A 192 12.93 3.78 -2.08
N HIS A 193 12.27 4.93 -2.16
CA HIS A 193 11.74 5.45 -3.42
C HIS A 193 12.88 5.80 -4.39
N PRO A 194 12.80 5.46 -5.68
CA PRO A 194 13.87 5.73 -6.64
C PRO A 194 14.25 7.21 -6.77
N LEU A 195 13.31 8.13 -6.57
CA LEU A 195 13.52 9.56 -6.64
C LEU A 195 13.76 10.23 -5.28
N LYS A 196 14.05 9.45 -4.23
CA LYS A 196 14.22 9.98 -2.87
C LYS A 196 15.20 11.15 -2.80
N HIS A 197 16.31 11.08 -3.54
CA HIS A 197 17.36 12.11 -3.53
C HIS A 197 17.04 13.37 -4.40
N TRP A 198 15.86 13.45 -4.98
CA TRP A 198 15.50 14.61 -5.82
C TRP A 198 14.93 15.78 -5.01
N ALA A 199 14.65 15.60 -3.74
CA ALA A 199 14.20 16.63 -2.80
C ALA A 199 15.33 17.15 -1.87
N ASP A 200 16.55 16.63 -2.03
CA ASP A 200 17.71 17.00 -1.22
C ASP A 200 18.56 18.07 -1.95
#